data_457714ce970fb2001732375ccc239822
#
_entry.id   457714ce970fb2001732375ccc239822
#
_cell.length_a   1.000
_cell.length_b   1.000
_cell.length_c   1.000
_cell.angle_alpha   90.00
_cell.angle_beta   90.00
_cell.angle_gamma   90.00
#
_symmetry.space_group_name_H-M   'P 1'
#
loop_
_entity.id
_entity.type
_entity.pdbx_description
1 polymer ?
#
loop_
_entity_poly.entity_id
_entity_poly.type
_entity_poly.pdbx_seq_one_letter_code
_entity_poly.pdbx_strand_id
1 'polypeptide(L)'
;MKFYESGDSRKPVIFLFPGTCCLYNSFDHVLDGLHSYFYTVTVSYDGFDPNEKTEFYSMEDECEKIELEIKKKYGGRIKAAYGCSIGGRFVSLFIQRKRIHIDHGIIGSSDMDEACMLMAKIQSAIIVPIMYKMVHTGKLPKFMQKKINETDESEKKLVKGFLNMFGIDQGGSPWITKQSIYNQFYSDLVTKVQHGIDVPGTRIHVFYATKMGKKYEKRYCTYFKNPDIRRHNMQHEELFCCHSAEWVEEVRKAVEGDNQ
;
A
#
# COMPACT_ATOMS: atom_id res chain seq x y z
N MET A 1 -4.74 -15.26 -4.97
CA MET A 1 -4.70 -14.30 -3.83
C MET A 1 -4.61 -15.02 -2.52
N LYS A 2 -3.76 -14.55 -1.60
CA LYS A 2 -3.64 -15.10 -0.25
C LYS A 2 -3.73 -14.02 0.83
N PHE A 3 -4.11 -14.47 2.02
CA PHE A 3 -4.22 -13.65 3.22
C PHE A 3 -3.33 -14.27 4.30
N TYR A 4 -2.28 -13.57 4.68
CA TYR A 4 -1.34 -14.02 5.71
C TYR A 4 -1.72 -13.41 7.04
N GLU A 5 -2.15 -14.28 7.95
CA GLU A 5 -2.67 -13.89 9.24
C GLU A 5 -1.63 -14.13 10.33
N SER A 6 -1.51 -13.19 11.26
CA SER A 6 -0.58 -13.32 12.39
C SER A 6 -1.02 -12.49 13.60
N GLY A 7 -0.49 -12.88 14.77
CA GLY A 7 -0.83 -12.26 16.06
C GLY A 7 -1.95 -12.99 16.81
N ASP A 8 -2.51 -12.32 17.81
CA ASP A 8 -3.60 -12.86 18.65
C ASP A 8 -4.97 -12.57 18.02
N SER A 9 -5.67 -13.61 17.58
CA SER A 9 -6.98 -13.51 16.90
C SER A 9 -8.10 -12.92 17.77
N ARG A 10 -7.89 -12.72 19.07
CA ARG A 10 -8.83 -12.01 19.96
C ARG A 10 -8.72 -10.48 19.85
N LYS A 11 -7.66 -9.97 19.24
CA LYS A 11 -7.44 -8.53 19.04
C LYS A 11 -8.21 -8.00 17.84
N PRO A 12 -8.43 -6.68 17.78
CA PRO A 12 -9.04 -6.04 16.61
C PRO A 12 -8.26 -6.33 15.33
N VAL A 13 -8.97 -6.57 14.24
CA VAL A 13 -8.38 -6.94 12.95
C VAL A 13 -7.91 -5.71 12.19
N ILE A 14 -6.67 -5.73 11.71
CA ILE A 14 -6.14 -4.78 10.73
C ILE A 14 -5.73 -5.49 9.45
N PHE A 15 -6.20 -5.00 8.30
CA PHE A 15 -5.75 -5.44 6.98
C PHE A 15 -4.62 -4.54 6.48
N LEU A 16 -3.57 -5.16 5.93
CA LEU A 16 -2.37 -4.49 5.42
C LEU A 16 -2.27 -4.73 3.91
N PHE A 17 -2.30 -3.64 3.15
CA PHE A 17 -2.29 -3.64 1.69
C PHE A 17 -0.94 -3.17 1.16
N PRO A 18 -0.14 -4.06 0.52
CA PRO A 18 1.17 -3.71 -0.03
C PRO A 18 1.12 -2.63 -1.11
N GLY A 19 2.26 -1.98 -1.32
CA GLY A 19 2.47 -1.03 -2.40
C GLY A 19 2.58 -1.71 -3.78
N THR A 20 2.73 -0.89 -4.82
CA THR A 20 2.91 -1.35 -6.20
C THR A 20 4.14 -2.24 -6.32
N CYS A 21 3.98 -3.44 -6.88
CA CYS A 21 5.02 -4.47 -7.00
C CYS A 21 5.62 -4.96 -5.67
N CYS A 22 5.06 -4.56 -4.52
CA CYS A 22 5.52 -5.03 -3.23
C CYS A 22 4.92 -6.40 -2.89
N LEU A 23 5.68 -7.19 -2.16
CA LEU A 23 5.25 -8.49 -1.65
C LEU A 23 4.55 -8.32 -0.29
N TYR A 24 3.78 -9.34 0.12
CA TYR A 24 3.12 -9.34 1.42
C TYR A 24 4.11 -9.20 2.60
N ASN A 25 5.30 -9.81 2.49
CA ASN A 25 6.35 -9.75 3.51
C ASN A 25 7.03 -8.37 3.63
N SER A 26 6.65 -7.39 2.81
CA SER A 26 7.08 -6.00 2.99
C SER A 26 6.66 -5.40 4.33
N PHE A 27 5.70 -6.02 5.01
CA PHE A 27 5.24 -5.63 6.35
C PHE A 27 5.97 -6.34 7.51
N ASP A 28 6.80 -7.35 7.25
CA ASP A 28 7.42 -8.18 8.31
C ASP A 28 8.13 -7.35 9.39
N HIS A 29 8.77 -6.24 8.99
CA HIS A 29 9.53 -5.35 9.87
C HIS A 29 8.67 -4.55 10.87
N VAL A 30 7.33 -4.56 10.73
CA VAL A 30 6.38 -3.86 11.62
C VAL A 30 5.40 -4.80 12.33
N LEU A 31 5.33 -6.09 11.92
CA LEU A 31 4.33 -7.02 12.45
C LEU A 31 4.45 -7.22 13.97
N ASP A 32 5.66 -7.41 14.50
CA ASP A 32 5.86 -7.62 15.95
C ASP A 32 5.32 -6.45 16.78
N GLY A 33 5.54 -5.21 16.31
CA GLY A 33 5.00 -4.02 16.95
C GLY A 33 3.48 -3.97 16.86
N LEU A 34 2.91 -4.27 15.69
CA LEU A 34 1.45 -4.30 15.47
C LEU A 34 0.76 -5.38 16.31
N HIS A 35 1.37 -6.53 16.52
CA HIS A 35 0.81 -7.64 17.31
C HIS A 35 0.51 -7.25 18.75
N SER A 36 1.11 -6.18 19.27
CA SER A 36 0.76 -5.64 20.59
C SER A 36 -0.67 -5.09 20.61
N TYR A 37 -1.24 -4.68 19.48
CA TYR A 37 -2.52 -3.99 19.38
C TYR A 37 -3.53 -4.70 18.48
N PHE A 38 -3.07 -5.41 17.44
CA PHE A 38 -3.92 -5.93 16.37
C PHE A 38 -3.64 -7.40 16.05
N TYR A 39 -4.67 -8.05 15.53
CA TYR A 39 -4.55 -9.23 14.69
C TYR A 39 -4.36 -8.77 13.25
N THR A 40 -3.23 -9.12 12.65
CA THR A 40 -2.84 -8.61 11.33
C THR A 40 -3.20 -9.57 10.22
N VAL A 41 -3.70 -9.03 9.11
CA VAL A 41 -3.96 -9.75 7.87
C VAL A 41 -3.25 -9.03 6.73
N THR A 42 -2.14 -9.59 6.27
CA THR A 42 -1.41 -9.03 5.12
C THR A 42 -1.90 -9.67 3.84
N VAL A 43 -2.29 -8.83 2.88
CA VAL A 43 -2.80 -9.27 1.58
C VAL A 43 -1.64 -9.57 0.63
N SER A 44 -1.67 -10.73 -0.02
CA SER A 44 -0.84 -11.05 -1.18
C SER A 44 -1.73 -11.05 -2.42
N TYR A 45 -1.58 -10.03 -3.26
CA TYR A 45 -2.38 -9.88 -4.47
C TYR A 45 -2.14 -11.03 -5.46
N ASP A 46 -3.12 -11.28 -6.32
CA ASP A 46 -2.94 -12.22 -7.42
C ASP A 46 -1.74 -11.82 -8.29
N GLY A 47 -0.95 -12.79 -8.71
CA GLY A 47 0.28 -12.59 -9.47
C GLY A 47 1.49 -12.19 -8.64
N PHE A 48 1.34 -11.88 -7.35
CA PHE A 48 2.44 -11.46 -6.46
C PHE A 48 2.75 -12.48 -5.36
N ASP A 49 1.97 -13.55 -5.22
CA ASP A 49 2.26 -14.62 -4.27
C ASP A 49 3.21 -15.67 -4.86
N PRO A 50 4.31 -16.04 -4.16
CA PRO A 50 5.26 -17.04 -4.66
C PRO A 50 4.67 -18.47 -4.72
N ASN A 51 3.59 -18.72 -3.98
CA ASN A 51 2.99 -20.05 -3.85
C ASN A 51 1.73 -20.23 -4.72
N GLU A 52 1.38 -19.22 -5.53
CA GLU A 52 0.22 -19.26 -6.41
C GLU A 52 0.56 -18.92 -7.84
N LYS A 53 -0.07 -19.64 -8.79
CA LYS A 53 0.04 -19.33 -10.22
C LYS A 53 -1.20 -18.54 -10.66
N THR A 54 -1.27 -17.29 -10.19
CA THR A 54 -2.36 -16.37 -10.52
C THR A 54 -1.82 -15.17 -11.29
N GLU A 55 -2.69 -14.29 -11.76
CA GLU A 55 -2.34 -13.04 -12.42
C GLU A 55 -3.21 -11.90 -11.87
N PHE A 56 -2.62 -10.75 -11.63
CA PHE A 56 -3.34 -9.53 -11.27
C PHE A 56 -4.09 -9.01 -12.51
N TYR A 57 -5.42 -9.01 -12.47
CA TYR A 57 -6.25 -8.54 -13.58
C TYR A 57 -6.56 -7.05 -13.48
N SER A 58 -7.16 -6.61 -12.38
CA SER A 58 -7.50 -5.21 -12.11
C SER A 58 -7.69 -4.96 -10.62
N MET A 59 -7.66 -3.68 -10.22
CA MET A 59 -7.97 -3.32 -8.83
C MET A 59 -9.40 -3.68 -8.43
N GLU A 60 -10.35 -3.59 -9.36
CA GLU A 60 -11.75 -3.96 -9.12
C GLU A 60 -11.90 -5.45 -8.83
N ASP A 61 -11.22 -6.32 -9.60
CA ASP A 61 -11.21 -7.76 -9.40
C ASP A 61 -10.59 -8.13 -8.05
N GLU A 62 -9.46 -7.51 -7.71
CA GLU A 62 -8.83 -7.69 -6.40
C GLU A 62 -9.74 -7.21 -5.26
N CYS A 63 -10.39 -6.05 -5.41
CA CYS A 63 -11.34 -5.54 -4.42
C CYS A 63 -12.47 -6.55 -4.16
N GLU A 64 -13.03 -7.16 -5.20
CA GLU A 64 -14.13 -8.14 -5.05
C GLU A 64 -13.70 -9.36 -4.25
N LYS A 65 -12.52 -9.90 -4.51
CA LYS A 65 -11.97 -11.05 -3.77
C LYS A 65 -11.72 -10.72 -2.31
N ILE A 66 -11.14 -9.56 -2.03
CA ILE A 66 -10.85 -9.10 -0.67
C ILE A 66 -12.15 -8.83 0.10
N GLU A 67 -13.13 -8.17 -0.53
CA GLU A 67 -14.46 -7.93 0.06
C GLU A 67 -15.17 -9.24 0.40
N LEU A 68 -15.06 -10.28 -0.45
CA LEU A 68 -15.61 -11.60 -0.19
C LEU A 68 -14.95 -12.28 1.01
N GLU A 69 -13.62 -12.20 1.13
CA GLU A 69 -12.89 -12.76 2.27
C GLU A 69 -13.29 -12.05 3.58
N ILE A 70 -13.33 -10.72 3.57
CA ILE A 70 -13.73 -9.93 4.75
C ILE A 70 -15.18 -10.25 5.16
N LYS A 71 -16.11 -10.43 4.20
CA LYS A 71 -17.48 -10.86 4.50
C LYS A 71 -17.53 -12.23 5.11
N LYS A 72 -16.84 -13.19 4.50
CA LYS A 72 -16.84 -14.60 4.90
C LYS A 72 -16.25 -14.80 6.29
N LYS A 73 -15.11 -14.17 6.56
CA LYS A 73 -14.30 -14.47 7.74
C LYS A 73 -14.50 -13.48 8.90
N TYR A 74 -14.81 -12.23 8.58
CA TYR A 74 -14.92 -11.14 9.55
C TYR A 74 -16.30 -10.48 9.58
N GLY A 75 -17.33 -11.14 9.01
CA GLY A 75 -18.72 -10.64 9.03
C GLY A 75 -18.92 -9.32 8.27
N GLY A 76 -18.02 -8.98 7.35
CA GLY A 76 -18.10 -7.77 6.54
C GLY A 76 -17.64 -6.48 7.23
N ARG A 77 -17.04 -6.58 8.43
CA ARG A 77 -16.51 -5.43 9.17
C ARG A 77 -15.12 -5.71 9.74
N ILE A 78 -14.22 -4.75 9.61
CA ILE A 78 -12.87 -4.80 10.20
C ILE A 78 -12.56 -3.51 10.94
N LYS A 79 -11.69 -3.59 11.95
CA LYS A 79 -11.32 -2.44 12.77
C LYS A 79 -10.50 -1.42 11.99
N ALA A 80 -9.50 -1.87 11.25
CA ALA A 80 -8.63 -0.98 10.49
C ALA A 80 -8.17 -1.58 9.17
N ALA A 81 -7.81 -0.72 8.23
CA ALA A 81 -7.13 -1.06 7.00
C ALA A 81 -6.02 -0.03 6.76
N TYR A 82 -4.79 -0.49 6.56
CA TYR A 82 -3.67 0.36 6.15
C TYR A 82 -3.26 0.02 4.72
N GLY A 83 -3.06 1.03 3.89
CA GLY A 83 -2.58 0.86 2.53
C GLY A 83 -1.32 1.66 2.24
N CYS A 84 -0.24 0.97 1.88
CA CYS A 84 1.01 1.54 1.42
C CYS A 84 0.89 1.93 -0.06
N SER A 85 1.14 3.19 -0.43
CA SER A 85 1.11 3.65 -1.83
C SER A 85 -0.19 3.24 -2.55
N ILE A 86 -0.15 2.35 -3.58
CA ILE A 86 -1.36 1.81 -4.25
C ILE A 86 -2.33 1.15 -3.25
N GLY A 87 -1.81 0.58 -2.16
CA GLY A 87 -2.64 0.03 -1.08
C GLY A 87 -3.58 1.07 -0.48
N GLY A 88 -3.17 2.34 -0.41
CA GLY A 88 -4.03 3.45 0.01
C GLY A 88 -5.20 3.68 -0.94
N ARG A 89 -5.01 3.47 -2.24
CA ARG A 89 -6.12 3.49 -3.21
C ARG A 89 -7.09 2.32 -2.97
N PHE A 90 -6.59 1.10 -2.70
CA PHE A 90 -7.45 -0.03 -2.31
C PHE A 90 -8.31 0.31 -1.10
N VAL A 91 -7.73 0.85 -0.04
CA VAL A 91 -8.49 1.29 1.16
C VAL A 91 -9.58 2.30 0.78
N SER A 92 -9.24 3.28 -0.08
CA SER A 92 -10.21 4.28 -0.57
C SER A 92 -11.35 3.64 -1.36
N LEU A 93 -11.03 2.67 -2.22
CA LEU A 93 -12.03 1.91 -3.00
C LEU A 93 -12.97 1.12 -2.10
N PHE A 94 -12.48 0.42 -1.08
CA PHE A 94 -13.34 -0.31 -0.14
C PHE A 94 -14.31 0.63 0.57
N ILE A 95 -13.83 1.79 1.05
CA ILE A 95 -14.66 2.77 1.74
C ILE A 95 -15.74 3.32 0.80
N GLN A 96 -15.40 3.72 -0.42
CA GLN A 96 -16.39 4.27 -1.37
C GLN A 96 -17.40 3.23 -1.86
N ARG A 97 -16.99 1.96 -2.01
CA ARG A 97 -17.86 0.85 -2.47
C ARG A 97 -18.90 0.44 -1.43
N LYS A 98 -18.62 0.66 -0.13
CA LYS A 98 -19.53 0.36 1.00
C LYS A 98 -20.02 -1.09 1.05
N ARG A 99 -19.29 -2.03 0.42
CA ARG A 99 -19.64 -3.45 0.43
C ARG A 99 -19.17 -4.16 1.70
N ILE A 100 -18.21 -3.56 2.38
CA ILE A 100 -17.70 -3.91 3.70
C ILE A 100 -17.61 -2.64 4.54
N HIS A 101 -17.46 -2.76 5.85
CA HIS A 101 -17.26 -1.63 6.75
C HIS A 101 -15.85 -1.65 7.33
N ILE A 102 -15.19 -0.50 7.29
CA ILE A 102 -13.84 -0.27 7.85
C ILE A 102 -13.99 0.87 8.85
N ASP A 103 -13.71 0.62 10.14
CA ASP A 103 -13.82 1.68 11.16
C ASP A 103 -12.75 2.77 10.94
N HIS A 104 -11.51 2.36 10.62
CA HIS A 104 -10.37 3.26 10.40
C HIS A 104 -9.65 2.91 9.10
N GLY A 105 -9.83 3.74 8.06
CA GLY A 105 -9.05 3.64 6.82
C GLY A 105 -7.79 4.49 6.91
N ILE A 106 -6.61 3.89 6.81
CA ILE A 106 -5.33 4.58 6.90
C ILE A 106 -4.68 4.55 5.52
N ILE A 107 -4.56 5.73 4.94
CA ILE A 107 -3.92 5.93 3.64
C ILE A 107 -2.46 6.27 3.91
N GLY A 108 -1.54 5.42 3.48
CA GLY A 108 -0.11 5.73 3.47
C GLY A 108 0.19 6.88 2.52
N SER A 109 1.42 7.09 2.16
CA SER A 109 1.81 8.21 1.29
C SER A 109 1.34 7.99 -0.18
N SER A 110 0.09 7.58 -0.40
CA SER A 110 -0.48 7.35 -1.72
C SER A 110 -0.54 8.65 -2.53
N ASP A 111 -0.12 8.62 -3.78
CA ASP A 111 -0.17 9.79 -4.65
C ASP A 111 -1.59 10.04 -5.20
N MET A 112 -2.43 9.01 -5.24
CA MET A 112 -3.79 9.06 -5.76
C MET A 112 -3.85 9.63 -7.20
N ASP A 113 -2.78 9.41 -8.00
CA ASP A 113 -2.70 9.92 -9.37
C ASP A 113 -3.70 9.19 -10.28
N GLU A 114 -4.41 9.96 -11.10
CA GLU A 114 -5.33 9.44 -12.12
C GLU A 114 -4.90 9.88 -13.51
N ALA A 115 -5.11 9.03 -14.50
CA ALA A 115 -4.86 9.33 -15.89
C ALA A 115 -5.98 8.83 -16.79
N CYS A 116 -6.17 9.47 -17.94
CA CYS A 116 -7.04 8.88 -18.96
C CYS A 116 -6.39 7.61 -19.53
N MET A 117 -7.20 6.70 -20.08
CA MET A 117 -6.75 5.39 -20.57
C MET A 117 -5.54 5.45 -21.51
N LEU A 118 -5.47 6.46 -22.39
CA LEU A 118 -4.35 6.62 -23.32
C LEU A 118 -3.05 6.95 -22.57
N MET A 119 -3.11 7.91 -21.66
CA MET A 119 -1.94 8.30 -20.86
C MET A 119 -1.51 7.18 -19.93
N ALA A 120 -2.45 6.46 -19.31
CA ALA A 120 -2.16 5.30 -18.48
C ALA A 120 -1.43 4.20 -19.28
N LYS A 121 -1.86 3.91 -20.52
CA LYS A 121 -1.15 2.97 -21.42
C LYS A 121 0.27 3.42 -21.72
N ILE A 122 0.47 4.70 -22.03
CA ILE A 122 1.80 5.25 -22.33
C ILE A 122 2.71 5.17 -21.10
N GLN A 123 2.23 5.61 -19.93
CA GLN A 123 2.99 5.58 -18.70
C GLN A 123 3.36 4.14 -18.30
N SER A 124 2.40 3.22 -18.37
CA SER A 124 2.65 1.81 -18.08
C SER A 124 3.65 1.18 -19.08
N ALA A 125 3.57 1.51 -20.38
CA ALA A 125 4.51 1.00 -21.37
C ALA A 125 5.96 1.45 -21.11
N ILE A 126 6.16 2.61 -20.49
CA ILE A 126 7.49 3.14 -20.13
C ILE A 126 8.01 2.51 -18.83
N ILE A 127 7.18 2.48 -17.79
CA ILE A 127 7.65 2.10 -16.45
C ILE A 127 7.73 0.58 -16.24
N VAL A 128 6.79 -0.17 -16.81
CA VAL A 128 6.67 -1.62 -16.59
C VAL A 128 7.91 -2.41 -17.02
N PRO A 129 8.56 -2.16 -18.17
CA PRO A 129 9.78 -2.88 -18.53
C PRO A 129 10.92 -2.72 -17.52
N ILE A 130 11.04 -1.53 -16.92
CA ILE A 130 12.06 -1.22 -15.91
C ILE A 130 11.72 -1.95 -14.62
N MET A 131 10.50 -1.78 -14.13
CA MET A 131 10.01 -2.44 -12.90
C MET A 131 10.07 -3.97 -13.01
N TYR A 132 9.58 -4.52 -14.13
CA TYR A 132 9.64 -5.96 -14.36
C TYR A 132 11.07 -6.50 -14.28
N LYS A 133 12.04 -5.82 -14.95
CA LYS A 133 13.44 -6.25 -14.89
C LYS A 133 13.98 -6.23 -13.47
N MET A 134 13.68 -5.18 -12.70
CA MET A 134 14.14 -5.04 -11.32
C MET A 134 13.51 -6.11 -10.42
N VAL A 135 12.19 -6.20 -10.42
CA VAL A 135 11.43 -7.12 -9.57
C VAL A 135 11.71 -8.57 -9.92
N HIS A 136 11.72 -8.92 -11.22
CA HIS A 136 11.90 -10.30 -11.67
C HIS A 136 13.33 -10.82 -11.43
N THR A 137 14.35 -9.97 -11.61
CA THR A 137 15.77 -10.39 -11.56
C THR A 137 16.48 -10.03 -10.27
N GLY A 138 15.89 -9.20 -9.41
CA GLY A 138 16.56 -8.64 -8.22
C GLY A 138 17.72 -7.70 -8.57
N LYS A 139 17.81 -7.18 -9.81
CA LYS A 139 18.94 -6.36 -10.26
C LYS A 139 18.50 -4.95 -10.62
N LEU A 140 19.15 -3.98 -10.01
CA LEU A 140 18.96 -2.57 -10.36
C LEU A 140 19.64 -2.21 -11.68
N PRO A 141 19.05 -1.30 -12.49
CA PRO A 141 19.74 -0.70 -13.63
C PRO A 141 21.04 -0.01 -13.20
N LYS A 142 22.08 -0.07 -14.04
CA LYS A 142 23.41 0.51 -13.73
C LYS A 142 23.36 1.99 -13.34
N PHE A 143 22.49 2.78 -13.99
CA PHE A 143 22.32 4.20 -13.68
C PHE A 143 21.75 4.44 -12.28
N MET A 144 20.84 3.58 -11.82
CA MET A 144 20.30 3.64 -10.45
C MET A 144 21.36 3.22 -9.43
N GLN A 145 22.12 2.17 -9.69
CA GLN A 145 23.23 1.75 -8.81
C GLN A 145 24.26 2.88 -8.63
N LYS A 146 24.64 3.56 -9.74
CA LYS A 146 25.56 4.70 -9.68
C LYS A 146 24.98 5.82 -8.81
N LYS A 147 23.72 6.20 -9.03
CA LYS A 147 23.06 7.24 -8.25
C LYS A 147 23.04 6.90 -6.76
N ILE A 148 22.69 5.66 -6.40
CA ILE A 148 22.65 5.19 -5.01
C ILE A 148 24.04 5.31 -4.34
N ASN A 149 25.10 4.98 -5.06
CA ASN A 149 26.47 5.07 -4.53
C ASN A 149 26.92 6.52 -4.23
N GLU A 150 26.35 7.49 -4.97
CA GLU A 150 26.64 8.92 -4.84
C GLU A 150 25.74 9.64 -3.81
N THR A 151 24.78 8.94 -3.24
CA THR A 151 23.74 9.48 -2.34
C THR A 151 24.22 9.41 -0.88
N ASP A 152 23.67 10.26 -0.02
CA ASP A 152 23.96 10.27 1.42
C ASP A 152 23.35 9.04 2.16
N GLU A 153 23.78 8.80 3.40
CA GLU A 153 23.37 7.62 4.18
C GLU A 153 21.87 7.58 4.50
N SER A 154 21.22 8.74 4.64
CA SER A 154 19.77 8.82 4.88
C SER A 154 18.99 8.33 3.66
N GLU A 155 19.35 8.83 2.48
CA GLU A 155 18.74 8.40 1.22
C GLU A 155 19.07 6.93 0.91
N LYS A 156 20.29 6.44 1.23
CA LYS A 156 20.64 5.02 1.10
C LYS A 156 19.73 4.13 1.95
N LYS A 157 19.43 4.55 3.19
CA LYS A 157 18.50 3.83 4.06
C LYS A 157 17.12 3.72 3.44
N LEU A 158 16.59 4.83 2.89
CA LEU A 158 15.30 4.85 2.20
C LEU A 158 15.30 3.93 0.98
N VAL A 159 16.33 4.02 0.13
CA VAL A 159 16.47 3.15 -1.04
C VAL A 159 16.52 1.68 -0.63
N LYS A 160 17.28 1.34 0.42
CA LYS A 160 17.32 -0.03 0.95
C LYS A 160 15.93 -0.50 1.42
N GLY A 161 15.17 0.36 2.07
CA GLY A 161 13.78 0.09 2.45
C GLY A 161 12.91 -0.27 1.24
N PHE A 162 12.98 0.53 0.16
CA PHE A 162 12.26 0.22 -1.08
C PHE A 162 12.72 -1.09 -1.73
N LEU A 163 14.04 -1.36 -1.77
CA LEU A 163 14.55 -2.60 -2.35
C LEU A 163 14.04 -3.83 -1.60
N ASN A 164 13.95 -3.73 -0.27
CA ASN A 164 13.36 -4.77 0.57
C ASN A 164 11.86 -4.96 0.26
N MET A 165 11.07 -3.89 0.20
CA MET A 165 9.64 -3.95 -0.14
C MET A 165 9.36 -4.63 -1.48
N PHE A 166 10.24 -4.45 -2.46
CA PHE A 166 10.13 -5.08 -3.79
C PHE A 166 10.76 -6.48 -3.84
N GLY A 167 11.35 -6.98 -2.76
CA GLY A 167 12.08 -8.24 -2.72
C GLY A 167 13.37 -8.25 -3.59
N ILE A 168 13.87 -7.07 -3.99
CA ILE A 168 15.04 -6.96 -4.87
C ILE A 168 16.32 -7.38 -4.14
N ASP A 169 16.47 -7.02 -2.89
CA ASP A 169 17.58 -7.40 -2.02
C ASP A 169 17.59 -8.90 -1.66
N GLN A 170 16.47 -9.59 -1.85
CA GLN A 170 16.30 -11.03 -1.67
C GLN A 170 16.49 -11.83 -2.98
N GLY A 171 16.94 -11.19 -4.05
CA GLY A 171 17.20 -11.82 -5.34
C GLY A 171 16.08 -11.71 -6.36
N GLY A 172 15.04 -10.94 -6.03
CA GLY A 172 13.89 -10.69 -6.90
C GLY A 172 12.79 -11.76 -6.81
N SER A 173 11.80 -11.60 -7.65
CA SER A 173 10.55 -12.39 -7.65
C SER A 173 10.27 -12.92 -9.06
N PRO A 174 10.93 -14.02 -9.49
CA PRO A 174 10.87 -14.52 -10.87
C PRO A 174 9.48 -15.07 -11.27
N TRP A 175 8.59 -15.31 -10.29
CA TRP A 175 7.20 -15.74 -10.56
C TRP A 175 6.28 -14.59 -11.00
N ILE A 176 6.65 -13.33 -10.70
CA ILE A 176 5.83 -12.17 -11.07
C ILE A 176 5.93 -11.93 -12.58
N THR A 177 4.77 -11.95 -13.25
CA THR A 177 4.70 -11.74 -14.69
C THR A 177 4.76 -10.26 -15.04
N LYS A 178 5.27 -9.97 -16.24
CA LYS A 178 5.22 -8.60 -16.78
C LYS A 178 3.77 -8.10 -16.93
N GLN A 179 2.84 -9.02 -17.20
CA GLN A 179 1.42 -8.71 -17.34
C GLN A 179 0.80 -8.29 -16.01
N SER A 180 1.09 -8.99 -14.91
CA SER A 180 0.61 -8.60 -13.58
C SER A 180 1.09 -7.21 -13.18
N ILE A 181 2.38 -6.89 -13.44
CA ILE A 181 2.92 -5.54 -13.19
C ILE A 181 2.22 -4.50 -14.06
N TYR A 182 2.01 -4.81 -15.36
CA TYR A 182 1.31 -3.90 -16.27
C TYR A 182 -0.12 -3.64 -15.80
N ASN A 183 -0.86 -4.69 -15.48
CA ASN A 183 -2.24 -4.59 -15.04
C ASN A 183 -2.36 -3.80 -13.73
N GLN A 184 -1.43 -3.98 -12.79
CA GLN A 184 -1.40 -3.25 -11.53
C GLN A 184 -1.16 -1.74 -11.77
N PHE A 185 -0.13 -1.36 -12.52
CA PHE A 185 0.14 0.04 -12.86
C PHE A 185 -0.98 0.69 -13.66
N TYR A 186 -1.47 -0.02 -14.69
CA TYR A 186 -2.53 0.50 -15.53
C TYR A 186 -3.83 0.71 -14.76
N SER A 187 -4.26 -0.29 -14.00
CA SER A 187 -5.52 -0.21 -13.25
C SER A 187 -5.43 0.82 -12.11
N ASP A 188 -4.27 1.00 -11.49
CA ASP A 188 -4.05 2.08 -10.51
C ASP A 188 -4.36 3.45 -11.11
N LEU A 189 -3.87 3.72 -12.31
CA LEU A 189 -4.07 5.00 -12.97
C LEU A 189 -5.49 5.24 -13.49
N VAL A 190 -6.23 4.18 -13.87
CA VAL A 190 -7.56 4.34 -14.51
C VAL A 190 -8.73 4.09 -13.56
N THR A 191 -8.51 3.39 -12.44
CA THR A 191 -9.57 3.13 -11.46
C THR A 191 -9.86 4.39 -10.66
N LYS A 192 -11.09 4.89 -10.79
CA LYS A 192 -11.48 6.17 -10.21
C LYS A 192 -11.83 6.06 -8.73
N VAL A 193 -11.30 6.99 -7.96
CA VAL A 193 -11.73 7.26 -6.60
C VAL A 193 -12.66 8.46 -6.60
N GLN A 194 -13.82 8.36 -5.94
CA GLN A 194 -14.80 9.42 -5.86
C GLN A 194 -14.29 10.60 -5.02
N HIS A 195 -14.72 11.80 -5.35
CA HIS A 195 -14.45 12.97 -4.53
C HIS A 195 -15.42 13.05 -3.34
N GLY A 196 -14.94 13.58 -2.22
CA GLY A 196 -15.76 13.84 -1.04
C GLY A 196 -16.27 12.58 -0.33
N ILE A 197 -15.48 11.50 -0.34
CA ILE A 197 -15.80 10.26 0.36
C ILE A 197 -16.07 10.58 1.84
N ASP A 198 -17.28 10.21 2.28
CA ASP A 198 -17.76 10.36 3.65
C ASP A 198 -18.67 9.16 3.95
N VAL A 199 -18.25 8.30 4.85
CA VAL A 199 -18.99 7.09 5.21
C VAL A 199 -19.23 7.09 6.71
N PRO A 200 -20.48 7.09 7.18
CA PRO A 200 -20.80 7.07 8.60
C PRO A 200 -20.12 5.91 9.34
N GLY A 201 -19.46 6.21 10.45
CA GLY A 201 -18.72 5.21 11.24
C GLY A 201 -17.32 4.86 10.72
N THR A 202 -16.90 5.45 9.59
CA THR A 202 -15.54 5.31 9.07
C THR A 202 -14.74 6.59 9.32
N ARG A 203 -13.56 6.48 9.91
CA ARG A 203 -12.58 7.57 9.99
C ARG A 203 -11.48 7.34 8.97
N ILE A 204 -11.08 8.39 8.26
CA ILE A 204 -10.01 8.33 7.26
C ILE A 204 -8.82 9.11 7.80
N HIS A 205 -7.68 8.41 7.91
CA HIS A 205 -6.40 8.96 8.33
C HIS A 205 -5.45 8.95 7.12
N VAL A 206 -4.65 9.99 6.97
CA VAL A 206 -3.66 10.09 5.90
C VAL A 206 -2.29 10.34 6.52
N PHE A 207 -1.35 9.43 6.30
CA PHE A 207 0.05 9.61 6.67
C PHE A 207 0.76 10.33 5.52
N TYR A 208 0.71 11.66 5.57
CA TYR A 208 1.20 12.51 4.50
C TYR A 208 2.68 12.83 4.62
N ALA A 209 3.48 12.31 3.68
CA ALA A 209 4.89 12.64 3.52
C ALA A 209 5.04 14.01 2.84
N THR A 210 5.39 15.05 3.59
CA THR A 210 5.32 16.44 3.09
C THR A 210 6.33 16.76 1.99
N LYS A 211 7.43 16.00 1.89
CA LYS A 211 8.41 16.12 0.80
C LYS A 211 7.86 15.68 -0.57
N MET A 212 6.73 15.00 -0.64
CA MET A 212 6.02 14.75 -1.90
C MET A 212 5.49 16.05 -2.52
N GLY A 213 5.17 17.04 -1.70
CA GLY A 213 4.73 18.39 -2.13
C GLY A 213 3.24 18.66 -1.85
N LYS A 214 2.92 19.94 -1.65
CA LYS A 214 1.60 20.44 -1.23
C LYS A 214 0.42 20.03 -2.12
N LYS A 215 0.66 19.67 -3.38
CA LYS A 215 -0.40 19.20 -4.29
C LYS A 215 -1.09 17.95 -3.78
N TYR A 216 -0.36 17.05 -3.10
CA TYR A 216 -0.91 15.78 -2.58
C TYR A 216 -1.82 16.03 -1.38
N GLU A 217 -1.47 16.92 -0.47
CA GLU A 217 -2.34 17.29 0.64
C GLU A 217 -3.69 17.85 0.13
N LYS A 218 -3.66 18.76 -0.86
CA LYS A 218 -4.88 19.26 -1.49
C LYS A 218 -5.71 18.14 -2.11
N ARG A 219 -5.06 17.16 -2.70
CA ARG A 219 -5.70 15.98 -3.30
C ARG A 219 -6.42 15.14 -2.26
N TYR A 220 -5.80 14.86 -1.11
CA TYR A 220 -6.46 14.15 -0.02
C TYR A 220 -7.72 14.88 0.47
N CYS A 221 -7.67 16.20 0.61
CA CYS A 221 -8.85 17.01 0.95
C CYS A 221 -9.93 17.01 -0.17
N THR A 222 -9.58 16.69 -1.41
CA THR A 222 -10.53 16.54 -2.51
C THR A 222 -11.22 15.18 -2.47
N TYR A 223 -10.46 14.11 -2.22
CA TYR A 223 -11.01 12.76 -2.19
C TYR A 223 -11.78 12.45 -0.91
N PHE A 224 -11.35 12.99 0.23
CA PHE A 224 -11.94 12.66 1.53
C PHE A 224 -12.54 13.87 2.20
N LYS A 225 -13.73 13.70 2.79
CA LYS A 225 -14.35 14.73 3.61
C LYS A 225 -13.77 14.67 5.02
N ASN A 226 -13.16 15.78 5.46
CA ASN A 226 -12.54 15.89 6.78
C ASN A 226 -11.56 14.76 7.16
N PRO A 227 -10.56 14.44 6.32
CA PRO A 227 -9.56 13.44 6.68
C PRO A 227 -8.67 13.94 7.83
N ASP A 228 -8.27 13.01 8.72
CA ASP A 228 -7.21 13.27 9.69
C ASP A 228 -5.85 13.18 8.98
N ILE A 229 -5.26 14.34 8.64
CA ILE A 229 -3.99 14.40 7.91
C ILE A 229 -2.83 14.55 8.91
N ARG A 230 -2.07 13.47 9.09
CA ARG A 230 -0.86 13.42 9.90
C ARG A 230 0.35 13.70 9.02
N ARG A 231 1.02 14.82 9.28
CA ARG A 231 2.09 15.35 8.43
C ARG A 231 3.45 14.92 8.94
N HIS A 232 4.22 14.23 8.10
CA HIS A 232 5.58 13.80 8.38
C HIS A 232 6.54 14.51 7.40
N ASN A 233 7.61 15.15 7.90
CA ASN A 233 8.61 15.80 7.05
C ASN A 233 9.56 14.76 6.43
N MET A 234 9.00 13.86 5.64
CA MET A 234 9.62 12.69 5.07
C MET A 234 9.32 12.56 3.58
N GLN A 235 10.05 11.69 2.90
CA GLN A 235 9.79 11.25 1.52
C GLN A 235 8.64 10.24 1.48
N HIS A 236 8.16 9.91 0.27
CA HIS A 236 7.17 8.87 0.01
C HIS A 236 7.54 7.57 0.74
N GLU A 237 6.63 7.05 1.56
CA GLU A 237 6.74 5.82 2.38
C GLU A 237 7.98 5.73 3.30
N GLU A 238 8.71 6.82 3.53
CA GLU A 238 9.91 6.85 4.40
C GLU A 238 9.55 6.49 5.85
N LEU A 239 8.40 6.96 6.35
CA LEU A 239 7.91 6.60 7.68
C LEU A 239 7.78 5.09 7.83
N PHE A 240 7.14 4.43 6.86
CA PHE A 240 6.94 2.98 6.84
C PHE A 240 8.25 2.23 6.66
N CYS A 241 9.07 2.57 5.65
CA CYS A 241 10.29 1.83 5.32
C CYS A 241 11.42 1.99 6.32
N CYS A 242 11.50 3.16 7.01
CA CYS A 242 12.70 3.54 7.75
C CYS A 242 12.47 3.77 9.24
N HIS A 243 11.21 3.93 9.68
CA HIS A 243 10.84 4.33 11.03
C HIS A 243 9.75 3.43 11.62
N SER A 244 10.01 2.12 11.65
CA SER A 244 9.03 1.06 12.03
C SER A 244 8.32 1.34 13.35
N ALA A 245 9.04 1.71 14.40
CA ALA A 245 8.46 1.97 15.73
C ALA A 245 7.54 3.21 15.71
N GLU A 246 7.95 4.28 15.02
CA GLU A 246 7.15 5.50 14.87
C GLU A 246 5.91 5.21 14.02
N TRP A 247 6.05 4.44 12.93
CA TRP A 247 4.93 4.05 12.08
C TRP A 247 3.90 3.21 12.85
N VAL A 248 4.33 2.22 13.65
CA VAL A 248 3.43 1.41 14.49
C VAL A 248 2.67 2.28 15.48
N GLU A 249 3.35 3.23 16.11
CA GLU A 249 2.74 4.16 17.07
C GLU A 249 1.72 5.09 16.37
N GLU A 250 2.02 5.56 15.15
CA GLU A 250 1.07 6.36 14.37
C GLU A 250 -0.16 5.56 13.95
N VAL A 251 -0.02 4.28 13.58
CA VAL A 251 -1.15 3.38 13.31
C VAL A 251 -1.98 3.17 14.57
N ARG A 252 -1.34 2.92 15.72
CA ARG A 252 -2.02 2.78 17.00
C ARG A 252 -2.84 4.02 17.34
N LYS A 253 -2.22 5.21 17.30
CA LYS A 253 -2.89 6.50 17.57
C LYS A 253 -4.04 6.78 16.61
N ALA A 254 -3.90 6.42 15.32
CA ALA A 254 -4.97 6.59 14.34
C ALA A 254 -6.22 5.77 14.72
N VAL A 255 -6.03 4.57 15.29
CA VAL A 255 -7.14 3.65 15.61
C VAL A 255 -7.69 3.86 17.03
N GLU A 256 -6.83 4.11 18.00
CA GLU A 256 -7.21 4.20 19.43
C GLU A 256 -7.41 5.66 19.90
N GLY A 257 -6.85 6.63 19.18
CA GLY A 257 -6.79 8.03 19.57
C GLY A 257 -5.48 8.42 20.25
N ASP A 258 -5.24 9.72 20.36
CA ASP A 258 -3.97 10.28 20.90
C ASP A 258 -3.84 10.21 22.43
N ASN A 259 -4.86 9.73 23.16
CA ASN A 259 -4.99 9.88 24.62
C ASN A 259 -5.05 8.54 25.39
N GLN A 260 -4.23 7.55 25.01
CA GLN A 260 -4.03 6.38 25.88
C GLN A 260 -2.57 6.10 26.14
#